data_b1beb03051a9d90e5816eb706ba724f6
#
_entry.id   b1beb03051a9d90e5816eb706ba724f6
#
_cell.length_a   1.000
_cell.length_b   1.000
_cell.length_c   1.000
_cell.angle_alpha   90.00
_cell.angle_beta   90.00
_cell.angle_gamma   90.00
#
_symmetry.space_group_name_H-M   'P 1'
#
loop_
_entity.id
_entity.type
_entity.pdbx_description
1 polymer ?
#
loop_
_entity_poly.entity_id
_entity_poly.type
_entity_poly.pdbx_seq_one_letter_code
_entity_poly.pdbx_strand_id
1 'polypeptide(L)'
;MNKLTAIVLKGFRKIYSKFTNKNSHNFICETNPERASEMIYNLLCNNKPCMIARFGSTELNAITNYRGIKNHKNQVLNFIMNKTPQWWWNEKGLEEIFSCSGFFPPTTENVSRFAEMMITDMPQVDILGSWRPEEKFFSKELAHASKIELEILNPYWSKKPWTRALANKKILVIHPFAKTIQAQYAQREKLFNNPEILPYFELITIQAVQSLGGNDQFNNWFDALEWMKQEMDKVDYDICLIGCGAYGFPLAAYARSEERRV
;
A
#
# COMPACT_ATOMS: atom_id res chain seq x y z
N MET A 1 4.79 -28.33 5.16
CA MET A 1 4.54 -28.62 6.60
C MET A 1 3.16 -29.25 6.75
N ASN A 2 2.96 -30.22 7.67
CA ASN A 2 1.66 -30.84 7.92
C ASN A 2 0.68 -29.79 8.50
N LYS A 3 -0.61 -29.84 8.07
CA LYS A 3 -1.66 -28.91 8.54
C LYS A 3 -1.84 -28.92 10.07
N LEU A 4 -1.73 -30.10 10.70
CA LEU A 4 -1.85 -30.22 12.16
C LEU A 4 -0.71 -29.47 12.89
N THR A 5 0.52 -29.64 12.45
CA THR A 5 1.69 -28.92 13.00
C THR A 5 1.53 -27.40 12.85
N ALA A 6 1.04 -26.94 11.71
CA ALA A 6 0.77 -25.52 11.48
C ALA A 6 -0.27 -24.95 12.46
N ILE A 7 -1.35 -25.69 12.72
CA ILE A 7 -2.40 -25.29 13.67
C ILE A 7 -1.83 -25.20 15.08
N VAL A 8 -1.08 -26.22 15.51
CA VAL A 8 -0.46 -26.25 16.84
C VAL A 8 0.49 -25.08 17.05
N LEU A 9 1.38 -24.80 16.09
CA LEU A 9 2.31 -23.67 16.16
C LEU A 9 1.58 -22.31 16.20
N LYS A 10 0.54 -22.12 15.40
CA LYS A 10 -0.29 -20.91 15.44
C LYS A 10 -1.00 -20.77 16.80
N GLY A 11 -1.45 -21.88 17.40
CA GLY A 11 -2.02 -21.93 18.74
C GLY A 11 -1.03 -21.46 19.81
N PHE A 12 0.19 -21.99 19.83
CA PHE A 12 1.23 -21.56 20.77
C PHE A 12 1.60 -20.09 20.59
N ARG A 13 1.72 -19.60 19.35
CA ARG A 13 1.96 -18.17 19.09
C ARG A 13 0.84 -17.28 19.65
N LYS A 14 -0.43 -17.68 19.49
CA LYS A 14 -1.59 -16.94 20.02
C LYS A 14 -1.59 -16.92 21.55
N ILE A 15 -1.26 -18.06 22.19
CA ILE A 15 -1.13 -18.16 23.64
C ILE A 15 0.01 -17.26 24.14
N TYR A 16 1.20 -17.36 23.55
CA TYR A 16 2.36 -16.53 23.90
C TYR A 16 2.04 -15.04 23.81
N SER A 17 1.39 -14.60 22.70
CA SER A 17 1.03 -13.19 22.50
C SER A 17 0.05 -12.67 23.57
N LYS A 18 -0.86 -13.51 24.08
CA LYS A 18 -1.77 -13.15 25.16
C LYS A 18 -1.04 -12.95 26.50
N PHE A 19 -0.07 -13.80 26.82
CA PHE A 19 0.66 -13.74 28.09
C PHE A 19 1.73 -12.63 28.11
N THR A 20 2.25 -12.24 26.97
CA THR A 20 3.34 -11.24 26.92
C THR A 20 2.86 -9.81 26.77
N ASN A 21 1.55 -9.58 26.61
CA ASN A 21 0.93 -8.25 26.38
C ASN A 21 1.66 -7.40 25.29
N LYS A 22 2.45 -8.07 24.44
CA LYS A 22 3.24 -7.44 23.37
C LYS A 22 2.42 -7.08 22.13
N ASN A 23 1.09 -6.95 22.30
CA ASN A 23 0.21 -6.47 21.23
C ASN A 23 0.17 -4.94 21.13
N SER A 24 0.76 -4.21 22.07
CA SER A 24 0.97 -2.78 21.89
C SER A 24 2.15 -2.57 20.93
N HIS A 25 1.87 -2.64 19.64
CA HIS A 25 2.79 -2.10 18.66
C HIS A 25 2.73 -0.58 18.79
N ASN A 26 3.56 -0.03 19.66
CA ASN A 26 3.87 1.39 19.59
C ASN A 26 4.62 1.60 18.25
N PHE A 27 3.84 1.89 17.21
CA PHE A 27 4.44 2.42 16.01
C PHE A 27 5.12 3.74 16.39
N ILE A 28 6.42 3.82 16.18
CA ILE A 28 7.10 5.12 16.24
C ILE A 28 6.70 5.82 14.94
N CYS A 29 5.61 6.58 14.99
CA CYS A 29 5.08 7.34 13.87
C CYS A 29 4.56 8.69 14.39
N GLU A 30 4.49 9.67 13.48
CA GLU A 30 3.84 10.94 13.78
C GLU A 30 2.32 10.72 13.88
N THR A 31 1.73 11.12 15.00
CA THR A 31 0.29 10.98 15.31
C THR A 31 -0.43 12.32 15.35
N ASN A 32 0.30 13.43 15.23
CA ASN A 32 -0.31 14.75 15.17
C ASN A 32 -0.76 15.07 13.75
N PRO A 33 -2.08 15.25 13.48
CA PRO A 33 -2.58 15.46 12.13
C PRO A 33 -2.00 16.69 11.44
N GLU A 34 -1.76 17.79 12.15
CA GLU A 34 -1.22 19.01 11.57
C GLU A 34 0.22 18.82 11.11
N ARG A 35 1.05 18.16 11.94
CA ARG A 35 2.46 17.88 11.60
C ARG A 35 2.55 16.91 10.43
N ALA A 36 1.79 15.81 10.46
CA ALA A 36 1.80 14.83 9.38
C ALA A 36 1.29 15.42 8.06
N SER A 37 0.22 16.23 8.09
CA SER A 37 -0.26 16.97 6.93
C SER A 37 0.80 17.91 6.37
N GLU A 38 1.55 18.62 7.22
CA GLU A 38 2.64 19.51 6.80
C GLU A 38 3.82 18.73 6.22
N MET A 39 4.16 17.56 6.78
CA MET A 39 5.19 16.68 6.21
C MET A 39 4.85 16.25 4.79
N ILE A 40 3.62 15.80 4.55
CA ILE A 40 3.14 15.42 3.20
C ILE A 40 3.16 16.64 2.27
N TYR A 41 2.62 17.76 2.72
CA TYR A 41 2.57 18.99 1.93
C TYR A 41 3.96 19.43 1.46
N ASN A 42 4.92 19.50 2.39
CA ASN A 42 6.29 19.92 2.08
C ASN A 42 6.98 18.95 1.12
N LEU A 43 6.74 17.65 1.27
CA LEU A 43 7.27 16.64 0.36
C LEU A 43 6.72 16.81 -1.05
N LEU A 44 5.40 16.99 -1.20
CA LEU A 44 4.76 17.20 -2.51
C LEU A 44 5.15 18.53 -3.17
N CYS A 45 5.47 19.57 -2.39
CA CYS A 45 5.89 20.89 -2.90
C CYS A 45 7.38 20.98 -3.25
N ASN A 46 8.19 19.99 -2.86
CA ASN A 46 9.65 20.06 -3.01
C ASN A 46 10.16 19.78 -4.44
N ASN A 47 9.28 19.62 -5.42
CA ASN A 47 9.58 19.35 -6.84
C ASN A 47 10.59 18.19 -7.10
N LYS A 48 10.69 17.26 -6.15
CA LYS A 48 11.49 16.04 -6.28
C LYS A 48 10.55 14.83 -6.39
N PRO A 49 10.96 13.78 -7.10
CA PRO A 49 10.21 12.53 -7.09
C PRO A 49 10.01 12.03 -5.67
N CYS A 50 8.80 11.65 -5.34
CA CYS A 50 8.51 11.12 -4.00
C CYS A 50 7.38 10.09 -4.05
N MET A 51 7.35 9.22 -3.04
CA MET A 51 6.32 8.20 -2.87
C MET A 51 5.76 8.24 -1.44
N ILE A 52 4.47 8.49 -1.36
CA ILE A 52 3.68 8.41 -0.12
C ILE A 52 2.78 7.19 -0.26
N ALA A 53 2.94 6.20 0.59
CA ALA A 53 2.26 4.93 0.41
C ALA A 53 1.73 4.33 1.72
N ARG A 54 0.87 3.36 1.57
CA ARG A 54 0.44 2.46 2.65
C ARG A 54 0.37 1.03 2.13
N PHE A 55 0.50 0.05 2.99
CA PHE A 55 0.28 -1.34 2.63
C PHE A 55 -1.18 -1.75 2.82
N GLY A 56 -1.72 -2.52 1.88
CA GLY A 56 -2.92 -3.29 2.10
C GLY A 56 -2.63 -4.46 3.06
N SER A 57 -3.64 -4.88 3.82
CA SER A 57 -3.46 -5.97 4.80
C SER A 57 -3.17 -7.32 4.15
N THR A 58 -3.87 -7.64 3.08
CA THR A 58 -3.72 -8.90 2.34
C THR A 58 -2.40 -8.96 1.58
N GLU A 59 -2.00 -7.86 0.95
CA GLU A 59 -0.72 -7.73 0.27
C GLU A 59 0.43 -7.88 1.26
N LEU A 60 0.40 -7.13 2.36
CA LEU A 60 1.46 -7.22 3.38
C LEU A 60 1.54 -8.60 4.03
N ASN A 61 0.42 -9.27 4.25
CA ASN A 61 0.39 -10.64 4.75
C ASN A 61 1.06 -11.61 3.76
N ALA A 62 0.78 -11.47 2.45
CA ALA A 62 1.36 -12.32 1.41
C ALA A 62 2.89 -12.14 1.31
N ILE A 63 3.37 -10.90 1.27
CA ILE A 63 4.84 -10.62 1.20
C ILE A 63 5.54 -10.99 2.50
N THR A 64 4.88 -10.84 3.66
CA THR A 64 5.42 -11.30 4.95
C THR A 64 5.53 -12.82 4.97
N ASN A 65 4.53 -13.54 4.46
CA ASN A 65 4.56 -15.00 4.36
C ASN A 65 5.69 -15.46 3.43
N TYR A 66 5.83 -14.84 2.24
CA TYR A 66 6.94 -15.10 1.33
C TYR A 66 8.31 -14.89 2.00
N ARG A 67 8.51 -13.78 2.73
CA ARG A 67 9.74 -13.51 3.48
C ARG A 67 10.06 -14.62 4.47
N GLY A 68 9.07 -15.15 5.17
CA GLY A 68 9.23 -16.29 6.08
C GLY A 68 9.68 -17.55 5.36
N ILE A 69 9.12 -17.83 4.18
CA ILE A 69 9.48 -18.99 3.35
C ILE A 69 10.91 -18.87 2.82
N LYS A 70 11.28 -17.71 2.28
CA LYS A 70 12.63 -17.46 1.72
C LYS A 70 13.72 -17.52 2.78
N ASN A 71 13.46 -17.07 4.00
CA ASN A 71 14.42 -17.04 5.11
C ASN A 71 14.32 -18.26 6.04
N HIS A 72 13.79 -19.36 5.55
CA HIS A 72 13.54 -20.57 6.33
C HIS A 72 14.82 -21.14 6.96
N LYS A 73 14.95 -21.00 8.28
CA LYS A 73 15.92 -21.71 9.12
C LYS A 73 15.21 -22.04 10.44
N ASN A 74 14.93 -23.31 10.72
CA ASN A 74 14.38 -23.88 11.97
C ASN A 74 14.07 -22.87 13.11
N GLN A 75 13.01 -22.08 12.95
CA GLN A 75 12.77 -20.92 13.81
C GLN A 75 11.49 -21.06 14.63
N VAL A 76 11.16 -22.28 15.07
CA VAL A 76 9.94 -22.59 15.83
C VAL A 76 9.73 -21.63 17.01
N LEU A 77 10.77 -21.47 17.86
CA LEU A 77 10.70 -20.56 19.01
C LEU A 77 10.52 -19.10 18.59
N ASN A 78 11.27 -18.65 17.58
CA ASN A 78 11.14 -17.28 17.07
C ASN A 78 9.76 -17.00 16.46
N PHE A 79 9.16 -18.00 15.81
CA PHE A 79 7.80 -17.90 15.30
C PHE A 79 6.78 -17.79 16.44
N ILE A 80 6.87 -18.65 17.45
CA ILE A 80 6.00 -18.61 18.63
C ILE A 80 6.11 -17.25 19.34
N MET A 81 7.35 -16.72 19.46
CA MET A 81 7.63 -15.41 20.07
C MET A 81 7.31 -14.22 19.15
N ASN A 82 6.69 -14.42 17.99
CA ASN A 82 6.37 -13.38 17.00
C ASN A 82 7.57 -12.56 16.50
N LYS A 83 8.79 -13.16 16.48
CA LYS A 83 10.03 -12.56 15.98
C LYS A 83 10.27 -12.84 14.50
N THR A 84 9.69 -13.91 13.96
CA THR A 84 9.79 -14.30 12.56
C THR A 84 8.43 -14.57 11.95
N PRO A 85 8.27 -14.35 10.62
CA PRO A 85 7.07 -14.69 9.90
C PRO A 85 6.84 -16.21 9.82
N GLN A 86 5.68 -16.58 9.31
CA GLN A 86 5.33 -17.95 8.96
C GLN A 86 6.19 -18.42 7.77
N TRP A 87 6.79 -19.62 7.85
CA TRP A 87 7.69 -20.17 6.82
C TRP A 87 7.08 -21.29 5.95
N TRP A 88 5.77 -21.35 5.92
CA TRP A 88 5.01 -22.23 5.01
C TRP A 88 3.91 -21.43 4.35
N TRP A 89 3.50 -21.84 3.16
CA TRP A 89 2.42 -21.15 2.46
C TRP A 89 1.12 -21.18 3.25
N ASN A 90 0.48 -20.04 3.31
CA ASN A 90 -0.84 -19.87 3.93
C ASN A 90 -1.89 -19.94 2.82
N GLU A 91 -2.53 -21.10 2.63
CA GLU A 91 -3.57 -21.30 1.61
C GLU A 91 -4.65 -20.22 1.68
N LYS A 92 -5.14 -19.92 2.90
CA LYS A 92 -6.10 -18.84 3.11
C LYS A 92 -5.57 -17.46 2.68
N GLY A 93 -4.29 -17.17 2.91
CA GLY A 93 -3.66 -15.92 2.47
C GLY A 93 -3.57 -15.81 0.95
N LEU A 94 -3.37 -16.93 0.24
CA LEU A 94 -3.41 -16.97 -1.23
C LEU A 94 -4.82 -16.71 -1.76
N GLU A 95 -5.85 -17.23 -1.09
CA GLU A 95 -7.24 -16.95 -1.43
C GLU A 95 -7.63 -15.50 -1.13
N GLU A 96 -7.18 -14.96 0.00
CA GLU A 96 -7.46 -13.57 0.39
C GLU A 96 -6.82 -12.54 -0.56
N ILE A 97 -5.60 -12.76 -1.05
CA ILE A 97 -4.97 -11.83 -2.00
C ILE A 97 -5.69 -11.83 -3.35
N PHE A 98 -6.29 -12.95 -3.74
CA PHE A 98 -7.13 -13.05 -4.93
C PHE A 98 -8.47 -12.34 -4.75
N SER A 99 -9.21 -12.69 -3.69
CA SER A 99 -10.59 -12.24 -3.49
C SER A 99 -10.69 -10.79 -2.97
N CYS A 100 -9.69 -10.31 -2.20
CA CYS A 100 -9.76 -9.01 -1.55
C CYS A 100 -8.83 -7.94 -2.17
N SER A 101 -7.78 -8.35 -2.90
CA SER A 101 -6.81 -7.42 -3.48
C SER A 101 -6.73 -7.47 -5.01
N GLY A 102 -7.40 -8.44 -5.62
CA GLY A 102 -7.46 -8.60 -7.07
C GLY A 102 -6.17 -9.15 -7.70
N PHE A 103 -5.33 -9.85 -6.94
CA PHE A 103 -4.15 -10.50 -7.49
C PHE A 103 -4.48 -11.87 -8.10
N PHE A 104 -4.17 -12.09 -9.39
CA PHE A 104 -4.53 -13.31 -10.12
C PHE A 104 -3.47 -13.75 -11.15
N PRO A 105 -3.37 -15.08 -11.41
CA PRO A 105 -3.82 -16.15 -10.55
C PRO A 105 -2.95 -16.23 -9.28
N PRO A 106 -3.51 -16.60 -8.10
CA PRO A 106 -2.80 -16.57 -6.82
C PRO A 106 -1.94 -17.84 -6.61
N THR A 107 -1.14 -18.21 -7.60
CA THR A 107 -0.18 -19.30 -7.50
C THR A 107 0.99 -18.90 -6.60
N THR A 108 1.62 -19.88 -5.95
CA THR A 108 2.80 -19.61 -5.10
C THR A 108 3.95 -18.97 -5.86
N GLU A 109 4.10 -19.29 -7.15
CA GLU A 109 5.08 -18.70 -8.05
C GLU A 109 4.78 -17.21 -8.29
N ASN A 110 3.56 -16.89 -8.71
CA ASN A 110 3.14 -15.51 -8.96
C ASN A 110 3.18 -14.65 -7.69
N VAL A 111 2.74 -15.19 -6.55
CA VAL A 111 2.82 -14.48 -5.27
C VAL A 111 4.26 -14.28 -4.83
N SER A 112 5.17 -15.22 -5.14
CA SER A 112 6.61 -15.02 -4.90
C SER A 112 7.17 -13.88 -5.73
N ARG A 113 6.87 -13.84 -7.03
CA ARG A 113 7.27 -12.76 -7.94
C ARG A 113 6.69 -11.40 -7.51
N PHE A 114 5.42 -11.36 -7.13
CA PHE A 114 4.78 -10.17 -6.58
C PHE A 114 5.50 -9.69 -5.31
N ALA A 115 5.79 -10.62 -4.39
CA ALA A 115 6.46 -10.28 -3.14
C ALA A 115 7.88 -9.73 -3.36
N GLU A 116 8.64 -10.29 -4.30
CA GLU A 116 9.97 -9.79 -4.66
C GLU A 116 9.91 -8.36 -5.22
N MET A 117 8.97 -8.10 -6.11
CA MET A 117 8.74 -6.77 -6.67
C MET A 117 8.39 -5.77 -5.55
N MET A 118 7.40 -6.09 -4.71
CA MET A 118 6.99 -5.22 -3.59
C MET A 118 8.15 -4.92 -2.64
N ILE A 119 8.98 -5.92 -2.30
CA ILE A 119 10.14 -5.74 -1.42
C ILE A 119 11.21 -4.86 -2.08
N THR A 120 11.41 -5.00 -3.38
CA THR A 120 12.34 -4.17 -4.16
C THR A 120 11.88 -2.70 -4.23
N ASP A 121 10.57 -2.47 -4.26
CA ASP A 121 9.98 -1.12 -4.33
C ASP A 121 9.93 -0.41 -2.97
N MET A 122 9.93 -1.15 -1.85
CA MET A 122 9.83 -0.56 -0.49
C MET A 122 10.83 0.57 -0.18
N PRO A 123 12.11 0.50 -0.60
CA PRO A 123 13.06 1.58 -0.35
C PRO A 123 12.72 2.91 -1.02
N GLN A 124 11.77 2.92 -1.96
CA GLN A 124 11.30 4.13 -2.63
C GLN A 124 10.30 4.94 -1.79
N VAL A 125 9.78 4.38 -0.68
CA VAL A 125 8.79 5.05 0.16
C VAL A 125 9.45 6.16 0.98
N ASP A 126 9.01 7.40 0.80
CA ASP A 126 9.45 8.56 1.58
C ASP A 126 8.58 8.77 2.83
N ILE A 127 7.24 8.61 2.68
CA ILE A 127 6.31 8.63 3.82
C ILE A 127 5.43 7.38 3.78
N LEU A 128 5.39 6.66 4.91
CA LEU A 128 4.55 5.48 5.09
C LEU A 128 3.39 5.77 6.04
N GLY A 129 2.15 5.62 5.56
CA GLY A 129 0.96 5.51 6.40
C GLY A 129 0.98 4.17 7.14
N SER A 130 1.52 4.18 8.36
CA SER A 130 1.82 2.98 9.15
C SER A 130 0.61 2.53 9.98
N TRP A 131 0.31 1.23 9.95
CA TRP A 131 -0.81 0.67 10.71
C TRP A 131 -0.71 -0.84 10.96
N ARG A 132 0.23 -1.52 10.28
CA ARG A 132 0.33 -2.98 10.33
C ARG A 132 1.55 -3.45 11.12
N PRO A 133 1.38 -4.37 12.09
CA PRO A 133 2.49 -4.92 12.87
C PRO A 133 3.51 -5.69 12.03
N GLU A 134 3.11 -6.18 10.85
CA GLU A 134 3.98 -6.90 9.92
C GLU A 134 5.05 -6.01 9.28
N GLU A 135 4.89 -4.69 9.27
CA GLU A 135 5.87 -3.71 8.77
C GLU A 135 7.23 -3.85 9.46
N LYS A 136 7.26 -4.34 10.71
CA LYS A 136 8.51 -4.62 11.45
C LYS A 136 9.44 -5.60 10.75
N PHE A 137 8.88 -6.51 9.93
CA PHE A 137 9.66 -7.47 9.18
C PHE A 137 10.37 -6.87 7.98
N PHE A 138 10.07 -5.62 7.64
CA PHE A 138 10.61 -4.85 6.51
C PHE A 138 11.33 -3.58 6.98
N SER A 139 11.78 -3.55 8.23
CA SER A 139 12.42 -2.36 8.84
C SER A 139 13.70 -1.91 8.11
N LYS A 140 14.40 -2.82 7.43
CA LYS A 140 15.58 -2.47 6.63
C LYS A 140 15.21 -1.77 5.34
N GLU A 141 14.22 -2.29 4.62
CA GLU A 141 13.72 -1.76 3.37
C GLU A 141 13.01 -0.42 3.58
N LEU A 142 12.37 -0.24 4.73
CA LEU A 142 11.63 0.96 5.12
C LEU A 142 12.44 1.91 6.02
N ALA A 143 13.77 1.74 6.10
CA ALA A 143 14.62 2.50 7.03
C ALA A 143 14.63 4.00 6.75
N HIS A 144 14.40 4.42 5.51
CA HIS A 144 14.38 5.83 5.11
C HIS A 144 12.99 6.46 5.17
N ALA A 145 11.93 5.64 5.25
CA ALA A 145 10.56 6.13 5.28
C ALA A 145 10.24 6.83 6.61
N SER A 146 9.77 8.06 6.52
CA SER A 146 9.09 8.70 7.65
C SER A 146 7.73 8.04 7.85
N LYS A 147 7.38 7.71 9.09
CA LYS A 147 6.10 7.04 9.39
C LYS A 147 5.11 8.02 9.99
N ILE A 148 3.90 8.00 9.49
CA ILE A 148 2.74 8.71 10.03
C ILE A 148 1.63 7.69 10.31
N GLU A 149 0.71 8.01 11.19
CA GLU A 149 -0.48 7.18 11.41
C GLU A 149 -1.33 7.15 10.14
N LEU A 150 -1.80 5.94 9.74
CA LEU A 150 -2.53 5.73 8.48
C LEU A 150 -3.70 6.69 8.30
N GLU A 151 -4.50 6.89 9.36
CA GLU A 151 -5.71 7.73 9.31
C GLU A 151 -5.41 9.16 8.84
N ILE A 152 -4.21 9.66 9.09
CA ILE A 152 -3.81 11.04 8.75
C ILE A 152 -3.54 11.22 7.24
N LEU A 153 -3.44 10.15 6.47
CA LEU A 153 -3.48 10.25 5.01
C LEU A 153 -4.81 10.85 4.51
N ASN A 154 -5.89 10.73 5.29
CA ASN A 154 -7.15 11.41 5.00
C ASN A 154 -7.02 12.91 5.31
N PRO A 155 -7.26 13.81 4.33
CA PRO A 155 -7.03 15.24 4.48
C PRO A 155 -7.99 15.94 5.48
N TYR A 156 -9.04 15.25 5.92
CA TYR A 156 -10.07 15.83 6.79
C TYR A 156 -9.64 16.06 8.24
N TRP A 157 -8.58 15.41 8.68
CA TRP A 157 -8.13 15.44 10.07
C TRP A 157 -7.27 16.66 10.41
N SER A 158 -6.80 17.39 9.40
CA SER A 158 -6.01 18.60 9.57
C SER A 158 -6.80 19.84 9.17
N LYS A 159 -6.60 20.94 9.91
CA LYS A 159 -7.13 22.26 9.53
C LYS A 159 -6.49 22.79 8.26
N LYS A 160 -5.22 22.43 8.03
CA LYS A 160 -4.47 22.73 6.81
C LYS A 160 -4.18 21.42 6.07
N PRO A 161 -5.10 20.93 5.24
CA PRO A 161 -4.97 19.64 4.61
C PRO A 161 -3.78 19.63 3.62
N TRP A 162 -3.07 18.51 3.57
CA TRP A 162 -1.96 18.33 2.64
C TRP A 162 -2.39 18.47 1.16
N THR A 163 -3.66 18.20 0.89
CA THR A 163 -4.25 18.30 -0.45
C THR A 163 -4.20 19.69 -1.06
N ARG A 164 -3.94 20.75 -0.27
CA ARG A 164 -3.65 22.10 -0.80
C ARG A 164 -2.43 22.11 -1.73
N ALA A 165 -1.53 21.11 -1.66
CA ALA A 165 -0.42 20.92 -2.59
C ALA A 165 -0.86 20.57 -4.02
N LEU A 166 -2.10 20.11 -4.20
CA LEU A 166 -2.67 19.73 -5.50
C LEU A 166 -3.14 20.93 -6.29
N ALA A 167 -3.33 22.11 -5.64
CA ALA A 167 -3.91 23.29 -6.27
C ALA A 167 -3.14 23.71 -7.54
N ASN A 168 -3.90 23.91 -8.63
CA ASN A 168 -3.42 24.34 -9.95
C ASN A 168 -2.37 23.41 -10.61
N LYS A 169 -2.36 22.12 -10.24
CA LYS A 169 -1.50 21.11 -10.83
C LYS A 169 -2.28 20.17 -11.73
N LYS A 170 -1.57 19.38 -12.53
CA LYS A 170 -2.13 18.25 -13.28
C LYS A 170 -2.10 17.01 -12.38
N ILE A 171 -3.26 16.54 -11.99
CA ILE A 171 -3.42 15.42 -11.07
C ILE A 171 -3.96 14.21 -11.82
N LEU A 172 -3.14 13.16 -11.91
CA LEU A 172 -3.58 11.86 -12.41
C LEU A 172 -4.21 11.05 -11.27
N VAL A 173 -5.41 10.54 -11.47
CA VAL A 173 -6.08 9.64 -10.53
C VAL A 173 -6.27 8.27 -11.18
N ILE A 174 -5.71 7.22 -10.58
CA ILE A 174 -5.86 5.83 -11.02
C ILE A 174 -6.77 5.09 -10.05
N HIS A 175 -7.99 4.81 -10.48
CA HIS A 175 -9.00 4.22 -9.60
C HIS A 175 -10.06 3.44 -10.40
N PRO A 176 -10.61 2.32 -9.87
CA PRO A 176 -11.70 1.59 -10.52
C PRO A 176 -12.97 2.44 -10.76
N PHE A 177 -13.18 3.47 -9.94
CA PHE A 177 -14.33 4.38 -10.04
C PHE A 177 -13.99 5.72 -10.69
N ALA A 178 -13.12 5.72 -11.70
CA ALA A 178 -12.65 6.94 -12.38
C ALA A 178 -13.79 7.85 -12.84
N LYS A 179 -14.85 7.30 -13.46
CA LYS A 179 -16.02 8.07 -13.91
C LYS A 179 -16.78 8.73 -12.75
N THR A 180 -16.94 8.02 -11.62
CA THR A 180 -17.57 8.57 -10.41
C THR A 180 -16.73 9.70 -9.83
N ILE A 181 -15.41 9.55 -9.80
CA ILE A 181 -14.48 10.58 -9.33
C ILE A 181 -14.60 11.84 -10.20
N GLN A 182 -14.63 11.70 -11.52
CA GLN A 182 -14.85 12.84 -12.44
C GLN A 182 -16.17 13.57 -12.15
N ALA A 183 -17.27 12.81 -12.00
CA ALA A 183 -18.58 13.38 -11.72
C ALA A 183 -18.65 14.10 -10.36
N GLN A 184 -18.01 13.54 -9.34
CA GLN A 184 -17.92 14.17 -8.01
C GLN A 184 -17.01 15.38 -8.02
N TYR A 185 -15.86 15.31 -8.70
CA TYR A 185 -14.95 16.43 -8.81
C TYR A 185 -15.56 17.65 -9.51
N ALA A 186 -16.42 17.43 -10.51
CA ALA A 186 -17.16 18.51 -11.16
C ALA A 186 -18.05 19.32 -10.18
N GLN A 187 -18.38 18.74 -9.02
CA GLN A 187 -19.16 19.36 -7.95
C GLN A 187 -18.32 19.65 -6.69
N ARG A 188 -16.98 19.66 -6.79
CA ARG A 188 -16.03 19.74 -5.66
C ARG A 188 -16.36 20.85 -4.65
N GLU A 189 -16.85 22.00 -5.12
CA GLU A 189 -17.17 23.15 -4.27
C GLU A 189 -18.32 22.89 -3.29
N LYS A 190 -19.13 21.84 -3.56
CA LYS A 190 -20.27 21.45 -2.73
C LYS A 190 -19.91 20.30 -1.76
N LEU A 191 -18.73 19.66 -1.91
CA LEU A 191 -18.42 18.46 -1.16
C LEU A 191 -17.83 18.74 0.22
N PHE A 192 -17.11 19.86 0.36
CA PHE A 192 -16.40 20.18 1.61
C PHE A 192 -16.53 21.66 1.96
N ASN A 193 -16.73 21.96 3.25
CA ASN A 193 -16.74 23.34 3.74
C ASN A 193 -15.35 24.00 3.64
N ASN A 194 -14.27 23.22 3.81
CA ASN A 194 -12.92 23.71 3.61
C ASN A 194 -12.50 23.43 2.15
N PRO A 195 -12.32 24.46 1.31
CA PRO A 195 -11.99 24.29 -0.10
C PRO A 195 -10.59 23.70 -0.33
N GLU A 196 -9.70 23.76 0.67
CA GLU A 196 -8.36 23.18 0.59
C GLU A 196 -8.36 21.64 0.65
N ILE A 197 -9.46 21.01 1.10
CA ILE A 197 -9.60 19.54 1.10
C ILE A 197 -9.66 19.00 -0.33
N LEU A 198 -10.35 19.71 -1.22
CA LEU A 198 -10.44 19.36 -2.64
C LEU A 198 -10.29 20.62 -3.50
N PRO A 199 -9.07 21.18 -3.61
CA PRO A 199 -8.85 22.41 -4.35
C PRO A 199 -9.03 22.19 -5.84
N TYR A 200 -9.04 23.30 -6.59
CA TYR A 200 -9.03 23.22 -8.05
C TYR A 200 -7.68 22.69 -8.56
N PHE A 201 -7.72 21.69 -9.44
CA PHE A 201 -6.61 21.16 -10.21
C PHE A 201 -7.09 20.61 -11.56
N GLU A 202 -6.20 20.37 -12.49
CA GLU A 202 -6.54 19.67 -13.74
C GLU A 202 -6.63 18.17 -13.45
N LEU A 203 -7.86 17.61 -13.50
CA LEU A 203 -8.09 16.20 -13.21
C LEU A 203 -7.94 15.34 -14.47
N ILE A 204 -7.01 14.41 -14.45
CA ILE A 204 -6.84 13.34 -15.43
C ILE A 204 -7.16 12.02 -14.73
N THR A 205 -7.84 11.10 -15.38
CA THR A 205 -8.18 9.82 -14.75
C THR A 205 -7.84 8.64 -15.67
N ILE A 206 -7.31 7.57 -15.07
CA ILE A 206 -7.19 6.25 -15.68
C ILE A 206 -8.12 5.30 -14.92
N GLN A 207 -8.98 4.61 -15.66
CA GLN A 207 -9.80 3.55 -15.09
C GLN A 207 -8.90 2.37 -14.75
N ALA A 208 -8.67 2.14 -13.46
CA ALA A 208 -7.87 1.00 -13.03
C ALA A 208 -8.56 -0.33 -13.34
N VAL A 209 -7.75 -1.34 -13.63
CA VAL A 209 -8.24 -2.70 -13.84
C VAL A 209 -8.90 -3.22 -12.57
N GLN A 210 -10.14 -3.71 -12.70
CA GLN A 210 -10.87 -4.36 -11.63
C GLN A 210 -10.72 -5.86 -11.76
N SER A 211 -10.04 -6.47 -10.79
CA SER A 211 -9.70 -7.90 -10.82
C SER A 211 -9.99 -8.65 -9.52
N LEU A 212 -10.91 -8.12 -8.69
CA LEU A 212 -11.40 -8.85 -7.52
C LEU A 212 -12.10 -10.12 -7.96
N GLY A 213 -11.58 -11.29 -7.56
CA GLY A 213 -12.10 -12.58 -8.00
C GLY A 213 -11.69 -13.00 -9.41
N GLY A 214 -10.73 -12.31 -10.04
CA GLY A 214 -10.21 -12.59 -11.37
C GLY A 214 -10.51 -11.49 -12.39
N ASN A 215 -10.04 -11.69 -13.62
CA ASN A 215 -10.25 -10.77 -14.74
C ASN A 215 -10.15 -11.53 -16.07
N ASP A 216 -11.04 -11.22 -17.01
CA ASP A 216 -11.11 -11.89 -18.30
C ASP A 216 -10.33 -11.13 -19.42
N GLN A 217 -9.89 -9.90 -19.16
CA GLN A 217 -9.17 -9.06 -20.11
C GLN A 217 -7.67 -9.33 -20.15
N PHE A 218 -7.11 -9.86 -19.05
CA PHE A 218 -5.69 -10.12 -18.91
C PHE A 218 -5.44 -11.55 -18.44
N ASN A 219 -4.35 -12.16 -18.90
CA ASN A 219 -3.99 -13.53 -18.52
C ASN A 219 -3.55 -13.63 -17.05
N ASN A 220 -2.95 -12.57 -16.53
CA ASN A 220 -2.48 -12.49 -15.16
C ASN A 220 -2.39 -11.02 -14.67
N TRP A 221 -2.16 -10.87 -13.39
CA TRP A 221 -2.05 -9.58 -12.72
C TRP A 221 -0.89 -8.72 -13.26
N PHE A 222 0.23 -9.33 -13.68
CA PHE A 222 1.39 -8.59 -14.17
C PHE A 222 1.11 -7.95 -15.55
N ASP A 223 0.37 -8.63 -16.42
CA ASP A 223 -0.04 -8.08 -17.71
C ASP A 223 -0.95 -6.86 -17.51
N ALA A 224 -1.86 -6.94 -16.53
CA ALA A 224 -2.73 -5.82 -16.18
C ALA A 224 -1.95 -4.65 -15.56
N LEU A 225 -0.96 -4.93 -14.71
CA LEU A 225 -0.07 -3.91 -14.15
C LEU A 225 0.70 -3.19 -15.24
N GLU A 226 1.29 -3.94 -16.17
CA GLU A 226 2.07 -3.37 -17.27
C GLU A 226 1.22 -2.53 -18.20
N TRP A 227 0.00 -2.97 -18.51
CA TRP A 227 -0.95 -2.16 -19.27
C TRP A 227 -1.24 -0.82 -18.57
N MET A 228 -1.47 -0.81 -17.25
CA MET A 228 -1.72 0.44 -16.52
C MET A 228 -0.51 1.37 -16.53
N LYS A 229 0.72 0.86 -16.46
CA LYS A 229 1.94 1.67 -16.61
C LYS A 229 1.99 2.33 -18.00
N GLN A 230 1.71 1.56 -19.05
CA GLN A 230 1.66 2.10 -20.41
C GLN A 230 0.57 3.18 -20.58
N GLU A 231 -0.55 3.08 -19.87
CA GLU A 231 -1.55 4.14 -19.87
C GLU A 231 -1.06 5.39 -19.12
N MET A 232 -0.27 5.23 -18.04
CA MET A 232 0.36 6.34 -17.33
C MET A 232 1.35 7.10 -18.22
N ASP A 233 2.11 6.40 -19.07
CA ASP A 233 3.13 6.99 -19.96
C ASP A 233 2.53 7.89 -21.05
N LYS A 234 1.24 7.71 -21.36
CA LYS A 234 0.53 8.51 -22.37
C LYS A 234 0.09 9.88 -21.88
N VAL A 235 0.19 10.14 -20.58
CA VAL A 235 -0.34 11.35 -19.93
C VAL A 235 0.75 12.13 -19.21
N ASP A 236 0.68 13.45 -19.32
CA ASP A 236 1.54 14.35 -18.56
C ASP A 236 0.82 14.78 -17.27
N TYR A 237 1.48 14.58 -16.12
CA TYR A 237 0.94 14.90 -14.80
C TYR A 237 2.03 15.30 -13.82
N ASP A 238 1.65 16.09 -12.81
CA ASP A 238 2.54 16.53 -11.72
C ASP A 238 2.53 15.57 -10.54
N ILE A 239 1.33 15.10 -10.16
CA ILE A 239 1.11 14.23 -9.00
C ILE A 239 0.14 13.12 -9.40
N CYS A 240 0.40 11.89 -8.94
CA CYS A 240 -0.49 10.75 -9.14
C CYS A 240 -1.15 10.33 -7.82
N LEU A 241 -2.46 10.17 -7.82
CA LEU A 241 -3.23 9.61 -6.70
C LEU A 241 -3.76 8.24 -7.10
N ILE A 242 -3.39 7.20 -6.34
CA ILE A 242 -3.62 5.82 -6.73
C ILE A 242 -4.46 5.08 -5.67
N GLY A 243 -5.57 4.51 -6.11
CA GLY A 243 -6.45 3.69 -5.27
C GLY A 243 -6.99 2.48 -6.01
N CYS A 244 -6.17 1.41 -6.21
CA CYS A 244 -6.51 0.27 -7.05
C CYS A 244 -6.02 -1.09 -6.51
N GLY A 245 -6.18 -1.34 -5.20
CA GLY A 245 -5.85 -2.62 -4.58
C GLY A 245 -4.36 -2.99 -4.72
N ALA A 246 -4.08 -4.26 -5.05
CA ALA A 246 -2.70 -4.76 -5.14
C ALA A 246 -1.82 -4.03 -6.18
N TYR A 247 -2.42 -3.36 -7.16
CA TYR A 247 -1.67 -2.59 -8.17
C TYR A 247 -1.09 -1.28 -7.62
N GLY A 248 -1.72 -0.72 -6.55
CA GLY A 248 -1.44 0.63 -6.08
C GLY A 248 0.01 0.88 -5.72
N PHE A 249 0.62 0.00 -4.93
CA PHE A 249 2.00 0.17 -4.48
C PHE A 249 3.03 0.09 -5.62
N PRO A 250 3.00 -0.91 -6.52
CA PRO A 250 3.89 -0.97 -7.67
C PRO A 250 3.70 0.18 -8.66
N LEU A 251 2.48 0.66 -8.89
CA LEU A 251 2.23 1.84 -9.72
C LEU A 251 2.78 3.11 -9.08
N ALA A 252 2.72 3.22 -7.75
CA ALA A 252 3.32 4.35 -7.02
C ALA A 252 4.85 4.33 -7.14
N ALA A 253 5.48 3.17 -6.99
CA ALA A 253 6.91 3.02 -7.21
C ALA A 253 7.31 3.34 -8.67
N TYR A 254 6.51 2.91 -9.63
CA TYR A 254 6.68 3.25 -11.04
C TYR A 254 6.59 4.76 -11.28
N ALA A 255 5.54 5.43 -10.79
CA ALA A 255 5.39 6.88 -10.92
C ALA A 255 6.59 7.64 -10.35
N ARG A 256 7.12 7.20 -9.18
CA ARG A 256 8.32 7.80 -8.59
C ARG A 256 9.57 7.58 -9.45
N SER A 257 9.74 6.38 -10.06
CA SER A 257 10.88 6.09 -10.95
C SER A 257 10.86 6.93 -12.22
N GLU A 258 9.67 7.35 -12.68
CA GLU A 258 9.46 8.29 -13.80
C GLU A 258 9.54 9.76 -13.34
N GLU A 259 10.24 10.02 -12.24
CA GLU A 259 10.48 11.35 -11.68
C GLU A 259 9.19 12.11 -11.28
N ARG A 260 8.13 11.39 -10.96
CA ARG A 260 6.84 11.96 -10.54
C ARG A 260 6.64 11.89 -9.02
N ARG A 261 5.63 12.60 -8.54
CA ARG A 261 5.19 12.58 -7.14
C ARG A 261 3.94 11.72 -7.01
N VAL A 262 3.90 10.90 -6.01
CA VAL A 262 2.78 9.98 -5.78
C VAL A 262 2.53 9.76 -4.28
#